data_6cd7ef6eb95657aa3b5ad671721d1874
#
_entry.id   6cd7ef6eb95657aa3b5ad671721d1874
#
_cell.length_a   1.000
_cell.length_b   1.000
_cell.length_c   1.000
_cell.angle_alpha   90.00
_cell.angle_beta   90.00
_cell.angle_gamma   90.00
#
_symmetry.space_group_name_H-M   'P 1'
#
loop_
_entity.id
_entity.type
_entity.pdbx_description
1 polymer ?
#
loop_
_entity_poly.entity_id
_entity_poly.type
_entity_poly.pdbx_seq_one_letter_code
_entity_poly.pdbx_strand_id
1 'polypeptide(L)'
;MLYSYFVEKSIRQSFDHVNSHRWDEAVKAVAPHVHHRVSGAHALGGDRHDKEALRRWFERLGRVPPTLHLTVNHIWVKGWPWHTTVFAQWDGTATLLNGDASYVNRGLHVFTLRWGRVHALQEFQDSQAAAHALAVRRQLASKKLPPNQS
;
A
#
# COMPACT_ATOMS: atom_id res chain seq x y z
N MET A 1 14.46 -13.15 18.53
CA MET A 1 13.68 -12.85 19.73
C MET A 1 12.19 -13.08 19.47
N LEU A 2 11.48 -13.59 20.43
CA LEU A 2 10.06 -13.96 20.31
C LEU A 2 9.17 -12.79 19.91
N TYR A 3 9.39 -11.62 20.50
CA TYR A 3 8.66 -10.40 20.18
C TYR A 3 8.80 -10.00 18.69
N SER A 4 10.02 -9.98 18.16
CA SER A 4 10.29 -9.68 16.75
C SER A 4 9.61 -10.67 15.82
N TYR A 5 9.56 -11.94 16.19
CA TYR A 5 8.85 -12.97 15.42
C TYR A 5 7.35 -12.68 15.33
N PHE A 6 6.70 -12.32 16.43
CA PHE A 6 5.28 -11.98 16.43
C PHE A 6 4.98 -10.72 15.64
N VAL A 7 5.85 -9.70 15.74
CA VAL A 7 5.73 -8.47 14.95
C VAL A 7 5.84 -8.79 13.46
N GLU A 8 6.87 -9.54 13.07
CA GLU A 8 7.08 -9.92 11.67
C GLU A 8 5.87 -10.69 11.13
N LYS A 9 5.37 -11.66 11.88
CA LYS A 9 4.18 -12.43 11.51
C LYS A 9 2.96 -11.52 11.31
N SER A 10 2.74 -10.57 12.20
CA SER A 10 1.64 -9.62 12.11
C SER A 10 1.74 -8.73 10.88
N ILE A 11 2.94 -8.25 10.55
CA ILE A 11 3.18 -7.43 9.36
C ILE A 11 2.95 -8.24 8.08
N ARG A 12 3.47 -9.46 7.99
CA ARG A 12 3.21 -10.34 6.84
C ARG A 12 1.71 -10.58 6.64
N GLN A 13 0.99 -10.77 7.72
CA GLN A 13 -0.45 -10.98 7.71
C GLN A 13 -1.20 -9.74 7.20
N SER A 14 -0.76 -8.54 7.55
CA SER A 14 -1.35 -7.30 7.02
C SER A 14 -1.16 -7.16 5.50
N PHE A 15 -0.01 -7.55 4.96
CA PHE A 15 0.21 -7.60 3.51
C PHE A 15 -0.72 -8.63 2.84
N ASP A 16 -0.93 -9.79 3.46
CA ASP A 16 -1.87 -10.80 2.95
C ASP A 16 -3.31 -10.27 2.90
N HIS A 17 -3.73 -9.52 3.91
CA HIS A 17 -5.05 -8.88 3.91
C HIS A 17 -5.18 -7.86 2.77
N VAL A 18 -4.16 -7.04 2.53
CA VAL A 18 -4.15 -6.08 1.42
C VAL A 18 -4.20 -6.81 0.07
N ASN A 19 -3.40 -7.85 -0.12
CA ASN A 19 -3.38 -8.65 -1.34
C ASN A 19 -4.73 -9.34 -1.62
N SER A 20 -5.47 -9.66 -0.56
CA SER A 20 -6.78 -10.32 -0.65
C SER A 20 -7.96 -9.35 -0.61
N HIS A 21 -7.71 -8.04 -0.67
CA HIS A 21 -8.72 -6.98 -0.61
C HIS A 21 -9.59 -7.02 0.65
N ARG A 22 -9.03 -7.48 1.77
CA ARG A 22 -9.70 -7.50 3.08
C ARG A 22 -9.36 -6.22 3.85
N TRP A 23 -10.02 -5.12 3.49
CA TRP A 23 -9.67 -3.78 3.97
C TRP A 23 -9.93 -3.58 5.47
N ASP A 24 -11.02 -4.10 5.98
CA ASP A 24 -11.34 -4.02 7.42
C ASP A 24 -10.29 -4.77 8.25
N GLU A 25 -9.87 -5.95 7.78
CA GLU A 25 -8.82 -6.73 8.42
C GLU A 25 -7.46 -6.02 8.34
N ALA A 26 -7.15 -5.41 7.19
CA ALA A 26 -5.88 -4.71 6.98
C ALA A 26 -5.70 -3.51 7.93
N VAL A 27 -6.77 -2.84 8.34
CA VAL A 27 -6.70 -1.69 9.24
C VAL A 27 -7.03 -2.02 10.70
N LYS A 28 -7.31 -3.28 11.04
CA LYS A 28 -7.74 -3.68 12.37
C LYS A 28 -6.75 -3.29 13.47
N ALA A 29 -5.45 -3.44 13.21
CA ALA A 29 -4.39 -3.10 14.16
C ALA A 29 -3.84 -1.67 13.98
N VAL A 30 -4.54 -0.83 13.25
CA VAL A 30 -4.14 0.56 13.01
C VAL A 30 -4.74 1.47 14.07
N ALA A 31 -3.93 2.40 14.60
CA ALA A 31 -4.41 3.39 15.57
C ALA A 31 -5.38 4.39 14.90
N PRO A 32 -6.38 4.93 15.64
CA PRO A 32 -7.37 5.86 15.08
C PRO A 32 -6.76 7.11 14.43
N HIS A 33 -5.64 7.61 14.94
CA HIS A 33 -4.94 8.80 14.47
C HIS A 33 -3.64 8.46 13.73
N VAL A 34 -3.65 7.38 12.95
CA VAL A 34 -2.49 6.95 12.17
C VAL A 34 -2.05 8.02 11.18
N HIS A 35 -0.74 8.22 11.06
CA HIS A 35 -0.17 9.03 9.98
C HIS A 35 0.31 8.09 8.86
N HIS A 36 -0.35 8.15 7.71
CA HIS A 36 -0.01 7.39 6.52
C HIS A 36 0.53 8.33 5.44
N ARG A 37 1.73 8.06 4.95
CA ARG A 37 2.38 8.83 3.90
C ARG A 37 2.82 7.93 2.77
N VAL A 38 2.48 8.33 1.54
CA VAL A 38 2.93 7.66 0.32
C VAL A 38 3.75 8.64 -0.50
N SER A 39 4.96 8.26 -0.88
CA SER A 39 5.86 9.09 -1.69
C SER A 39 5.33 9.26 -3.12
N GLY A 40 5.66 10.39 -3.72
CA GLY A 40 5.41 10.68 -5.13
C GLY A 40 4.21 11.58 -5.40
N ALA A 41 4.31 12.30 -6.52
CA ALA A 41 3.28 13.23 -7.00
C ALA A 41 2.34 12.49 -7.97
N HIS A 42 1.49 11.62 -7.46
CA HIS A 42 0.49 10.88 -8.22
C HIS A 42 -0.79 10.68 -7.40
N ALA A 43 -1.84 10.14 -8.03
CA ALA A 43 -3.17 10.04 -7.42
C ALA A 43 -3.23 9.24 -6.11
N LEU A 44 -2.28 8.32 -5.88
CA LEU A 44 -2.19 7.52 -4.66
C LEU A 44 -1.18 8.08 -3.65
N GLY A 45 -0.46 9.15 -3.98
CA GLY A 45 0.50 9.80 -3.10
C GLY A 45 -0.17 10.64 -2.01
N GLY A 46 0.67 11.28 -1.16
CA GLY A 46 0.22 12.22 -0.13
C GLY A 46 0.07 11.63 1.26
N ASP A 47 -0.60 12.39 2.12
CA ASP A 47 -0.74 12.10 3.55
C ASP A 47 -2.18 11.84 3.94
N ARG A 48 -2.37 10.94 4.92
CA ARG A 48 -3.65 10.66 5.59
C ARG A 48 -3.39 10.64 7.08
N HIS A 49 -4.37 11.10 7.87
CA HIS A 49 -4.16 11.33 9.29
C HIS A 49 -5.16 10.58 10.19
N ASP A 50 -5.94 9.67 9.62
CA ASP A 50 -6.85 8.84 10.39
C ASP A 50 -7.05 7.47 9.73
N LYS A 51 -7.52 6.53 10.54
CA LYS A 51 -7.74 5.14 10.15
C LYS A 51 -8.75 4.98 9.01
N GLU A 52 -9.81 5.78 9.01
CA GLU A 52 -10.85 5.71 7.98
C GLU A 52 -10.33 6.21 6.62
N ALA A 53 -9.54 7.27 6.62
CA ALA A 53 -8.89 7.77 5.41
C ALA A 53 -7.92 6.72 4.82
N LEU A 54 -7.19 6.01 5.69
CA LEU A 54 -6.32 4.91 5.27
C LEU A 54 -7.13 3.75 4.67
N ARG A 55 -8.25 3.38 5.27
CA ARG A 55 -9.13 2.33 4.75
C ARG A 55 -9.65 2.68 3.36
N ARG A 56 -10.12 3.91 3.15
CA ARG A 56 -10.56 4.40 1.84
C ARG A 56 -9.42 4.40 0.81
N TRP A 57 -8.21 4.70 1.26
CA TRP A 57 -7.03 4.64 0.38
C TRP A 57 -6.77 3.20 -0.09
N PHE A 58 -6.84 2.21 0.80
CA PHE A 58 -6.72 0.80 0.43
C PHE A 58 -7.80 0.38 -0.57
N GLU A 59 -9.03 0.81 -0.39
CA GLU A 59 -10.10 0.53 -1.37
C GLU A 59 -9.77 1.08 -2.75
N ARG A 60 -9.24 2.29 -2.82
CA ARG A 60 -8.78 2.87 -4.09
C ARG A 60 -7.63 2.08 -4.69
N LEU A 61 -6.65 1.70 -3.88
CA LEU A 61 -5.52 0.88 -4.30
C LEU A 61 -5.99 -0.44 -4.93
N GLY A 62 -6.98 -1.08 -4.34
CA GLY A 62 -7.55 -2.33 -4.85
C GLY A 62 -8.32 -2.19 -6.17
N ARG A 63 -8.62 -0.97 -6.60
CA ARG A 63 -9.26 -0.69 -7.89
C ARG A 63 -8.26 -0.35 -9.00
N VAL A 64 -6.98 -0.07 -8.64
CA VAL A 64 -6.01 0.52 -9.57
C VAL A 64 -4.58 0.03 -9.32
N PRO A 65 -4.14 -1.02 -9.95
CA PRO A 65 -4.84 -2.09 -10.67
C PRO A 65 -5.38 -3.16 -9.71
N PRO A 66 -6.51 -3.81 -10.02
CA PRO A 66 -7.11 -4.80 -9.12
C PRO A 66 -6.27 -6.06 -8.91
N THR A 67 -5.33 -6.32 -9.80
CA THR A 67 -4.42 -7.47 -9.75
C THR A 67 -3.14 -7.20 -8.97
N LEU A 68 -3.01 -6.04 -8.32
CA LEU A 68 -1.83 -5.70 -7.55
C LEU A 68 -1.55 -6.74 -6.47
N HIS A 69 -0.33 -7.27 -6.48
CA HIS A 69 0.15 -8.22 -5.48
C HIS A 69 1.51 -7.76 -4.94
N LEU A 70 1.61 -7.64 -3.63
CA LEU A 70 2.84 -7.26 -2.94
C LEU A 70 3.44 -8.50 -2.31
N THR A 71 4.68 -8.82 -2.70
CA THR A 71 5.46 -9.91 -2.12
C THR A 71 6.50 -9.34 -1.18
N VAL A 72 6.40 -9.65 0.10
CA VAL A 72 7.36 -9.19 1.11
C VAL A 72 8.60 -10.06 1.06
N ASN A 73 9.74 -9.44 0.77
CA ASN A 73 11.03 -10.12 0.65
C ASN A 73 11.78 -10.16 1.97
N HIS A 74 11.74 -9.09 2.74
CA HIS A 74 12.46 -8.98 3.98
C HIS A 74 11.77 -8.04 4.97
N ILE A 75 11.83 -8.39 6.25
CA ILE A 75 11.32 -7.57 7.34
C ILE A 75 12.40 -7.41 8.40
N TRP A 76 12.68 -6.17 8.79
CA TRP A 76 13.55 -5.84 9.92
C TRP A 76 12.70 -5.23 11.02
N VAL A 77 12.84 -5.73 12.23
CA VAL A 77 12.14 -5.23 13.42
C VAL A 77 13.16 -4.64 14.38
N LYS A 78 12.93 -3.40 14.79
CA LYS A 78 13.81 -2.69 15.72
C LYS A 78 12.99 -2.06 16.83
N GLY A 79 13.47 -2.19 18.06
CA GLY A 79 12.89 -1.52 19.23
C GLY A 79 12.11 -2.47 20.14
N TRP A 80 11.23 -1.88 20.92
CA TRP A 80 10.52 -2.51 22.03
C TRP A 80 9.01 -2.35 21.88
N PRO A 81 8.17 -3.09 22.62
CA PRO A 81 6.72 -3.02 22.46
C PRO A 81 6.11 -1.63 22.55
N TRP A 82 6.66 -0.74 23.36
CA TRP A 82 6.18 0.64 23.48
C TRP A 82 6.62 1.55 22.32
N HIS A 83 7.64 1.15 21.57
CA HIS A 83 8.08 1.85 20.37
C HIS A 83 8.86 0.89 19.46
N THR A 84 8.21 0.43 18.41
CA THR A 84 8.78 -0.50 17.44
C THR A 84 8.83 0.15 16.06
N THR A 85 9.96 0.03 15.39
CA THR A 85 10.10 0.41 13.99
C THR A 85 10.25 -0.87 13.15
N VAL A 86 9.46 -0.99 12.10
CA VAL A 86 9.50 -2.13 11.18
C VAL A 86 9.76 -1.63 9.78
N PHE A 87 10.73 -2.25 9.12
CA PHE A 87 11.03 -2.03 7.70
C PHE A 87 10.59 -3.28 6.94
N ALA A 88 9.70 -3.13 5.98
CA ALA A 88 9.25 -4.23 5.13
C ALA A 88 9.57 -3.92 3.68
N GLN A 89 10.48 -4.67 3.10
CA GLN A 89 10.84 -4.57 1.69
C GLN A 89 9.96 -5.50 0.87
N TRP A 90 9.41 -4.99 -0.24
CA TRP A 90 8.49 -5.74 -1.07
C TRP A 90 8.74 -5.50 -2.55
N ASP A 91 8.35 -6.50 -3.36
CA ASP A 91 8.17 -6.37 -4.80
C ASP A 91 6.67 -6.39 -5.11
N GLY A 92 6.22 -5.46 -5.93
CA GLY A 92 4.83 -5.37 -6.38
C GLY A 92 4.71 -5.71 -7.85
N THR A 93 3.70 -6.49 -8.19
CA THR A 93 3.36 -6.82 -9.57
C THR A 93 1.88 -6.64 -9.82
N ALA A 94 1.53 -6.25 -11.03
CA ALA A 94 0.15 -6.15 -11.46
C ALA A 94 0.07 -6.25 -12.98
N THR A 95 -1.09 -6.67 -13.48
CA THR A 95 -1.42 -6.57 -14.89
C THR A 95 -2.11 -5.25 -15.14
N LEU A 96 -1.60 -4.44 -16.06
CA LEU A 96 -2.26 -3.19 -16.45
C LEU A 96 -3.55 -3.49 -17.24
N LEU A 97 -4.50 -2.57 -17.17
CA LEU A 97 -5.83 -2.74 -17.77
C LEU A 97 -5.81 -2.87 -19.30
N ASN A 98 -4.72 -2.45 -19.97
CA ASN A 98 -4.55 -2.63 -21.41
C ASN A 98 -4.12 -4.05 -21.81
N GLY A 99 -3.78 -4.92 -20.85
CA GLY A 99 -3.34 -6.29 -21.08
C GLY A 99 -1.92 -6.45 -21.63
N ASP A 100 -1.30 -5.37 -22.10
CA ASP A 100 -0.04 -5.42 -22.84
C ASP A 100 1.20 -5.19 -21.99
N ALA A 101 1.06 -4.61 -20.79
CA ALA A 101 2.19 -4.28 -19.92
C ALA A 101 1.98 -4.79 -18.50
N SER A 102 3.02 -5.39 -17.94
CA SER A 102 3.09 -5.70 -16.53
C SER A 102 3.56 -4.48 -15.74
N TYR A 103 2.88 -4.16 -14.67
CA TYR A 103 3.37 -3.23 -13.68
C TYR A 103 4.34 -3.98 -12.77
N VAL A 104 5.55 -3.46 -12.62
CA VAL A 104 6.54 -3.95 -11.67
C VAL A 104 7.00 -2.76 -10.84
N ASN A 105 6.95 -2.90 -9.54
CA ASN A 105 7.46 -1.89 -8.63
C ASN A 105 8.19 -2.54 -7.47
N ARG A 106 9.01 -1.76 -6.81
CA ARG A 106 9.78 -2.18 -5.67
C ARG A 106 9.67 -1.11 -4.60
N GLY A 107 9.50 -1.50 -3.36
CA GLY A 107 9.31 -0.51 -2.33
C GLY A 107 9.69 -0.96 -0.94
N LEU A 108 9.58 -0.01 -0.05
CA LEU A 108 9.85 -0.17 1.37
C LEU A 108 8.71 0.49 2.16
N HIS A 109 8.11 -0.27 3.07
CA HIS A 109 7.21 0.27 4.07
C HIS A 109 7.95 0.45 5.38
N VAL A 110 7.77 1.60 6.01
CA VAL A 110 8.29 1.87 7.35
C VAL A 110 7.10 2.06 8.29
N PHE A 111 6.96 1.14 9.24
CA PHE A 111 5.90 1.16 10.24
C PHE A 111 6.46 1.64 11.58
N THR A 112 5.70 2.49 12.27
CA THR A 112 5.92 2.77 13.67
C THR A 112 4.77 2.16 14.46
N LEU A 113 5.09 1.22 15.36
CA LEU A 113 4.10 0.57 16.22
C LEU A 113 4.31 0.99 17.67
N ARG A 114 3.21 1.12 18.39
CA ARG A 114 3.19 1.26 19.84
C ARG A 114 2.17 0.29 20.41
N TRP A 115 2.64 -0.62 21.25
CA TRP A 115 1.80 -1.65 21.86
C TRP A 115 0.99 -2.44 20.83
N GLY A 116 1.65 -2.82 19.73
CA GLY A 116 1.06 -3.62 18.66
C GLY A 116 0.15 -2.87 17.70
N ARG A 117 -0.02 -1.56 17.85
CA ARG A 117 -0.83 -0.72 16.94
C ARG A 117 0.03 0.12 16.03
N VAL A 118 -0.34 0.20 14.77
CA VAL A 118 0.35 1.04 13.79
C VAL A 118 -0.06 2.50 13.98
N HIS A 119 0.90 3.33 14.40
CA HIS A 119 0.72 4.77 14.57
C HIS A 119 1.23 5.58 13.38
N ALA A 120 2.17 5.04 12.64
CA ALA A 120 2.66 5.67 11.41
C ALA A 120 3.02 4.60 10.37
N LEU A 121 2.75 4.90 9.13
CA LEU A 121 3.13 4.08 7.98
C LEU A 121 3.61 5.01 6.87
N GLN A 122 4.87 4.83 6.47
CA GLN A 122 5.45 5.52 5.32
C GLN A 122 5.74 4.49 4.23
N GLU A 123 5.30 4.80 3.02
CA GLU A 123 5.50 3.94 1.86
C GLU A 123 6.39 4.63 0.85
N PHE A 124 7.54 4.03 0.59
CA PHE A 124 8.52 4.47 -0.41
C PHE A 124 8.50 3.49 -1.57
N GLN A 125 8.31 4.00 -2.77
CA GLN A 125 8.21 3.19 -3.98
C GLN A 125 8.76 3.95 -5.17
N ASP A 126 8.93 3.27 -6.31
CA ASP A 126 9.23 3.94 -7.57
C ASP A 126 8.01 4.75 -8.01
N SER A 127 8.06 6.05 -7.76
CA SER A 127 6.97 6.98 -8.05
C SER A 127 6.73 7.15 -9.55
N GLN A 128 7.76 6.98 -10.38
CA GLN A 128 7.61 7.06 -11.83
C GLN A 128 6.84 5.86 -12.37
N ALA A 129 7.15 4.65 -11.90
CA ALA A 129 6.42 3.45 -12.29
C ALA A 129 4.94 3.54 -11.87
N ALA A 130 4.67 4.02 -10.66
CA ALA A 130 3.31 4.20 -10.17
C ALA A 130 2.55 5.26 -10.99
N ALA A 131 3.17 6.39 -11.27
CA ALA A 131 2.58 7.47 -12.07
C ALA A 131 2.29 7.00 -13.50
N HIS A 132 3.20 6.24 -14.11
CA HIS A 132 3.00 5.67 -15.46
C HIS A 132 1.81 4.72 -15.52
N ALA A 133 1.69 3.80 -14.55
CA ALA A 133 0.57 2.87 -14.46
C ALA A 133 -0.78 3.58 -14.33
N LEU A 134 -0.84 4.63 -13.51
CA LEU A 134 -2.04 5.46 -13.33
C LEU A 134 -2.39 6.25 -14.60
N ALA A 135 -1.39 6.75 -15.34
CA ALA A 135 -1.58 7.45 -16.60
C ALA A 135 -2.15 6.52 -17.68
N VAL A 136 -1.67 5.29 -17.79
CA VAL A 136 -2.24 4.27 -18.70
C VAL A 136 -3.72 4.05 -18.41
N ARG A 137 -4.11 3.90 -17.16
CA ARG A 137 -5.51 3.76 -16.79
C ARG A 137 -6.36 4.96 -17.22
N ARG A 138 -5.85 6.17 -17.02
CA ARG A 138 -6.56 7.41 -17.39
C ARG A 138 -6.80 7.47 -18.90
N GLN A 139 -5.81 7.09 -19.71
CA GLN A 139 -5.93 7.02 -21.17
C GLN A 139 -6.99 6.01 -21.61
N LEU A 140 -7.04 4.84 -20.98
CA LEU A 140 -8.05 3.83 -21.28
C LEU A 140 -9.46 4.28 -20.91
N ALA A 141 -9.63 4.98 -19.79
CA ALA A 141 -10.91 5.54 -19.38
C ALA A 141 -11.43 6.58 -20.39
N SER A 142 -10.55 7.46 -20.91
CA SER A 142 -10.93 8.46 -21.91
C SER A 142 -11.30 7.84 -23.26
N LYS A 143 -10.71 6.72 -23.66
CA LYS A 143 -11.06 6.00 -24.89
C LYS A 143 -12.40 5.28 -24.82
N LYS A 144 -12.92 5.01 -23.63
CA LYS A 144 -14.22 4.35 -23.41
C LYS A 144 -15.40 5.33 -23.39
N LEU A 145 -15.14 6.63 -23.35
CA LEU A 145 -16.19 7.64 -23.45
C LEU A 145 -16.60 7.79 -24.92
N PRO A 146 -17.91 7.74 -25.24
CA PRO A 146 -18.35 7.99 -26.61
C PRO A 146 -17.92 9.39 -27.03
N PRO A 147 -17.58 9.61 -28.33
CA PRO A 147 -17.30 10.95 -28.82
C PRO A 147 -18.53 11.80 -28.59
N ASN A 148 -18.35 12.99 -28.00
CA ASN A 148 -19.40 13.99 -27.88
C ASN A 148 -20.01 14.18 -29.28
N GLN A 149 -21.25 13.76 -29.43
CA GLN A 149 -22.04 14.16 -30.57
C GLN A 149 -22.38 15.64 -30.39
N SER A 150 -21.58 16.51 -31.00
CA SER A 150 -21.92 17.93 -31.22
C SER A 150 -23.01 18.04 -32.23
#